data_913abec1a7f7071a3474890698a26c1c
#
_entry.id   913abec1a7f7071a3474890698a26c1c
#
_cell.length_a   1.000
_cell.length_b   1.000
_cell.length_c   1.000
_cell.angle_alpha   90.00
_cell.angle_beta   90.00
_cell.angle_gamma   90.00
#
_symmetry.space_group_name_H-M   'P 1'
#
loop_
_entity.id
_entity.type
_entity.pdbx_description
1 polymer ?
#
loop_
_entity_poly.entity_id
_entity_poly.type
_entity_poly.pdbx_seq_one_letter_code
_entity_poly.pdbx_strand_id
1 'polypeptide(L)'
;MLPDRESLTVEFKSEQRRPQSDDEIVDNVVALANTQGGTLYLGIEDNGIVTGVSEQHSNINGLAAFIFNKTVPQQTTRIESFHEHGCQVVVIEVDNSQQIVSTSNGKTLQRRLKADGTPEVVPLFVSQ
;
A
#
# COMPACT_ATOMS: atom_id res chain seq x y z
N MET A 1 -17.32 -3.57 -1.13
CA MET A 1 -17.53 -2.13 -1.40
C MET A 1 -16.23 -1.36 -1.13
N LEU A 2 -15.89 -0.46 -2.01
CA LEU A 2 -14.67 0.34 -1.86
C LEU A 2 -14.88 1.47 -0.84
N PRO A 3 -13.85 1.82 -0.06
CA PRO A 3 -13.92 3.00 0.79
C PRO A 3 -14.00 4.28 -0.06
N ASP A 4 -14.58 5.32 0.51
CA ASP A 4 -14.80 6.59 -0.20
C ASP A 4 -13.54 7.44 -0.26
N ARG A 5 -12.63 7.27 0.69
CA ARG A 5 -11.47 8.15 0.83
C ARG A 5 -10.33 7.45 1.55
N GLU A 6 -9.14 8.02 1.42
CA GLU A 6 -7.98 7.59 2.15
C GLU A 6 -8.11 7.88 3.65
N SER A 7 -7.38 7.12 4.46
CA SER A 7 -7.34 7.25 5.91
C SER A 7 -6.03 6.66 6.42
N LEU A 8 -5.86 6.54 7.73
CA LEU A 8 -4.69 5.85 8.29
C LEU A 8 -4.59 4.39 7.83
N THR A 9 -5.72 3.76 7.49
CA THR A 9 -5.78 2.35 7.09
C THR A 9 -6.14 2.14 5.62
N VAL A 10 -6.27 3.21 4.84
CA VAL A 10 -6.66 3.13 3.43
C VAL A 10 -5.75 4.04 2.61
N GLU A 11 -5.09 3.45 1.62
CA GLU A 11 -4.25 4.18 0.67
C GLU A 11 -4.71 3.90 -0.75
N PHE A 12 -4.91 4.95 -1.55
CA PHE A 12 -5.21 4.87 -2.97
C PHE A 12 -3.95 5.25 -3.76
N LYS A 13 -3.60 4.47 -4.78
CA LYS A 13 -2.50 4.81 -5.68
C LYS A 13 -2.97 4.72 -7.12
N SER A 14 -2.85 5.85 -7.81
CA SER A 14 -3.14 5.93 -9.23
C SER A 14 -2.08 5.17 -10.02
N GLU A 15 -2.52 4.48 -11.07
CA GLU A 15 -1.61 3.93 -12.08
C GLU A 15 -1.94 4.48 -13.47
N GLN A 16 -2.67 5.58 -13.51
CA GLN A 16 -3.15 6.15 -14.77
C GLN A 16 -2.00 6.64 -15.65
N ARG A 17 -0.97 7.23 -15.06
CA ARG A 17 0.20 7.75 -15.78
C ARG A 17 1.31 6.72 -15.91
N ARG A 18 1.53 5.96 -14.84
CA ARG A 18 2.57 4.94 -14.76
C ARG A 18 2.21 3.94 -13.66
N PRO A 19 2.72 2.71 -13.74
CA PRO A 19 2.56 1.77 -12.62
C PRO A 19 3.30 2.26 -11.40
N GLN A 20 2.81 1.90 -10.21
CA GLN A 20 3.58 2.07 -8.98
C GLN A 20 4.83 1.20 -9.10
N SER A 21 5.98 1.76 -8.72
CA SER A 21 7.21 0.98 -8.68
C SER A 21 7.15 -0.05 -7.55
N ASP A 22 7.99 -1.06 -7.64
CA ASP A 22 8.11 -2.06 -6.59
C ASP A 22 8.45 -1.41 -5.24
N ASP A 23 9.37 -0.45 -5.24
CA ASP A 23 9.75 0.27 -4.01
C ASP A 23 8.59 1.06 -3.43
N GLU A 24 7.78 1.70 -4.28
CA GLU A 24 6.61 2.45 -3.81
C GLU A 24 5.60 1.51 -3.15
N ILE A 25 5.36 0.34 -3.73
CA ILE A 25 4.45 -0.64 -3.15
C ILE A 25 4.97 -1.12 -1.79
N VAL A 26 6.25 -1.47 -1.70
CA VAL A 26 6.85 -1.95 -0.45
C VAL A 26 6.83 -0.85 0.61
N ASP A 27 7.15 0.39 0.25
CA ASP A 27 7.11 1.53 1.18
C ASP A 27 5.72 1.68 1.82
N ASN A 28 4.67 1.59 1.01
CA ASN A 28 3.30 1.70 1.50
C ASN A 28 2.90 0.52 2.39
N VAL A 29 3.33 -0.69 2.06
CA VAL A 29 3.08 -1.87 2.89
C VAL A 29 3.76 -1.71 4.26
N VAL A 30 5.01 -1.27 4.28
CA VAL A 30 5.76 -1.04 5.53
C VAL A 30 5.06 0.02 6.37
N ALA A 31 4.66 1.13 5.76
CA ALA A 31 3.99 2.20 6.49
C ALA A 31 2.66 1.73 7.10
N LEU A 32 1.86 0.95 6.35
CA LEU A 32 0.62 0.39 6.87
C LEU A 32 0.89 -0.58 8.02
N ALA A 33 1.86 -1.48 7.87
CA ALA A 33 2.21 -2.47 8.90
C ALA A 33 2.63 -1.81 10.21
N ASN A 34 3.35 -0.69 10.14
CA ASN A 34 3.85 0.03 11.31
C ASN A 34 2.83 0.95 11.96
N THR A 35 1.68 1.16 11.34
CA THR A 35 0.66 2.07 11.89
C THR A 35 -0.50 1.29 12.49
N GLN A 36 -1.43 0.83 11.67
CA GLN A 36 -2.60 0.07 12.15
C GLN A 36 -2.92 -1.11 11.24
N GLY A 37 -2.07 -1.38 10.26
CA GLY A 37 -2.44 -2.24 9.16
C GLY A 37 -3.40 -1.52 8.23
N GLY A 38 -3.97 -2.22 7.29
CA GLY A 38 -4.95 -1.64 6.39
C GLY A 38 -4.81 -2.16 4.97
N THR A 39 -5.26 -1.35 4.01
CA THR A 39 -5.37 -1.78 2.63
C THR A 39 -4.79 -0.74 1.67
N LEU A 40 -3.97 -1.23 0.76
CA LEU A 40 -3.45 -0.45 -0.37
C LEU A 40 -4.22 -0.86 -1.62
N TYR A 41 -4.82 0.13 -2.28
CA TYR A 41 -5.56 -0.08 -3.53
C TYR A 41 -4.77 0.52 -4.68
N LEU A 42 -4.45 -0.29 -5.69
CA LEU A 42 -3.82 0.18 -6.93
C LEU A 42 -4.91 0.35 -7.98
N GLY A 43 -4.90 1.48 -8.67
CA GLY A 43 -5.88 1.78 -9.72
C GLY A 43 -7.03 2.66 -9.27
N ILE A 44 -6.85 3.36 -8.15
CA ILE A 44 -7.83 4.31 -7.62
C ILE A 44 -7.12 5.65 -7.41
N GLU A 45 -7.75 6.73 -7.86
CA GLU A 45 -7.23 8.08 -7.70
C GLU A 45 -7.44 8.58 -6.27
N ASP A 46 -6.72 9.63 -5.86
CA ASP A 46 -6.80 10.20 -4.52
C ASP A 46 -8.23 10.57 -4.11
N ASN A 47 -9.05 10.95 -5.08
CA ASN A 47 -10.45 11.32 -4.83
C ASN A 47 -11.41 10.12 -4.83
N GLY A 48 -10.88 8.90 -4.94
CA GLY A 48 -11.70 7.68 -4.92
C GLY A 48 -12.21 7.22 -6.28
N ILE A 49 -11.91 7.94 -7.35
CA ILE A 49 -12.34 7.54 -8.68
C ILE A 49 -11.49 6.35 -9.16
N VAL A 50 -12.16 5.29 -9.61
CA VAL A 50 -11.50 4.09 -10.12
C VAL A 50 -11.07 4.33 -11.56
N THR A 51 -9.77 4.21 -11.83
CA THR A 51 -9.20 4.40 -13.17
C THR A 51 -8.48 3.14 -13.67
N GLY A 52 -8.24 2.18 -12.78
CA GLY A 52 -7.67 0.88 -13.13
C GLY A 52 -6.14 0.83 -13.05
N VAL A 53 -5.64 -0.39 -12.91
CA VAL A 53 -4.19 -0.61 -12.86
C VAL A 53 -3.59 -0.61 -14.27
N SER A 54 -2.28 -0.40 -14.34
CA SER A 54 -1.51 -0.55 -15.57
C SER A 54 -1.44 -2.03 -15.96
N GLU A 55 -1.07 -2.28 -17.22
CA GLU A 55 -0.89 -3.64 -17.70
C GLU A 55 0.11 -4.43 -16.85
N GLN A 56 1.15 -3.76 -16.33
CA GLN A 56 2.16 -4.38 -15.49
C GLN A 56 1.55 -5.05 -14.26
N HIS A 57 0.50 -4.48 -13.69
CA HIS A 57 -0.16 -5.01 -12.49
C HIS A 57 -1.47 -5.73 -12.79
N SER A 58 -1.75 -6.02 -14.05
CA SER A 58 -2.92 -6.83 -14.41
C SER A 58 -2.75 -8.28 -13.93
N ASN A 59 -1.51 -8.74 -13.78
CA ASN A 59 -1.17 -10.06 -13.24
C ASN A 59 -0.51 -9.85 -11.88
N ILE A 60 -1.14 -10.34 -10.82
CA ILE A 60 -0.66 -10.19 -9.44
C ILE A 60 0.18 -11.36 -8.95
N ASN A 61 0.46 -12.33 -9.82
CA ASN A 61 1.29 -13.48 -9.44
C ASN A 61 2.68 -13.01 -9.04
N GLY A 62 3.17 -13.50 -7.92
CA GLY A 62 4.50 -13.17 -7.41
C GLY A 62 4.58 -11.90 -6.59
N LEU A 63 3.55 -11.05 -6.58
CA LEU A 63 3.62 -9.77 -5.86
C LEU A 63 3.72 -9.98 -4.35
N ALA A 64 2.94 -10.91 -3.79
CA ALA A 64 3.00 -11.21 -2.35
C ALA A 64 4.37 -11.74 -1.94
N ALA A 65 4.97 -12.62 -2.76
CA ALA A 65 6.31 -13.14 -2.51
C ALA A 65 7.36 -12.04 -2.60
N PHE A 66 7.21 -11.14 -3.56
CA PHE A 66 8.10 -9.98 -3.69
C PHE A 66 8.07 -9.12 -2.43
N ILE A 67 6.88 -8.76 -1.95
CA ILE A 67 6.70 -7.95 -0.74
C ILE A 67 7.32 -8.68 0.46
N PHE A 68 7.06 -9.98 0.59
CA PHE A 68 7.62 -10.81 1.67
C PHE A 68 9.15 -10.72 1.67
N ASN A 69 9.78 -10.79 0.51
CA ASN A 69 11.24 -10.78 0.40
C ASN A 69 11.86 -9.38 0.57
N LYS A 70 11.05 -8.32 0.51
CA LYS A 70 11.55 -6.94 0.59
C LYS A 70 11.19 -6.25 1.91
N THR A 71 10.69 -6.99 2.89
CA THR A 71 10.35 -6.45 4.22
C THR A 71 11.09 -7.21 5.32
N VAL A 72 11.45 -6.50 6.40
CA VAL A 72 12.20 -7.04 7.53
C VAL A 72 11.56 -6.54 8.83
N PRO A 73 10.98 -7.38 9.70
CA PRO A 73 10.70 -8.80 9.46
C PRO A 73 9.73 -8.99 8.31
N GLN A 74 9.81 -10.16 7.69
CA GLN A 74 9.03 -10.45 6.49
C GLN A 74 7.53 -10.34 6.72
N GLN A 75 6.86 -9.70 5.79
CA GLN A 75 5.41 -9.45 5.87
C GLN A 75 4.66 -10.28 4.87
N THR A 76 3.64 -11.00 5.35
CA THR A 76 2.69 -11.71 4.51
C THR A 76 1.51 -10.79 4.22
N THR A 77 1.17 -10.64 2.95
CA THR A 77 0.04 -9.82 2.52
C THR A 77 -0.99 -10.68 1.81
N ARG A 78 -2.24 -10.22 1.79
CA ARG A 78 -3.31 -10.87 1.02
C ARG A 78 -3.61 -9.97 -0.16
N ILE A 79 -3.43 -10.51 -1.36
CA ILE A 79 -3.55 -9.73 -2.59
C ILE A 79 -4.62 -10.33 -3.48
N GLU A 80 -5.55 -9.49 -3.90
CA GLU A 80 -6.65 -9.88 -4.79
C GLU A 80 -6.80 -8.80 -5.87
N SER A 81 -7.44 -9.16 -6.97
CA SER A 81 -7.86 -8.17 -7.95
C SER A 81 -9.33 -8.36 -8.26
N PHE A 82 -9.99 -7.27 -8.60
CA PHE A 82 -11.37 -7.29 -9.03
C PHE A 82 -11.62 -6.18 -10.05
N HIS A 83 -12.77 -6.24 -10.71
CA HIS A 83 -13.14 -5.23 -11.69
C HIS A 83 -14.27 -4.37 -11.12
N GLU A 84 -14.13 -3.06 -11.27
CA GLU A 84 -15.11 -2.06 -10.88
C GLU A 84 -15.28 -1.10 -12.05
N HIS A 85 -16.53 -0.99 -12.57
CA HIS A 85 -16.82 -0.16 -13.74
C HIS A 85 -15.90 -0.46 -14.94
N GLY A 86 -15.58 -1.75 -15.15
CA GLY A 86 -14.74 -2.18 -16.25
C GLY A 86 -13.24 -1.99 -16.03
N CYS A 87 -12.84 -1.45 -14.89
CA CYS A 87 -11.43 -1.22 -14.56
C CYS A 87 -10.96 -2.23 -13.52
N GLN A 88 -9.75 -2.75 -13.69
CA GLN A 88 -9.16 -3.67 -12.74
C GLN A 88 -8.53 -2.90 -11.58
N VAL A 89 -8.84 -3.33 -10.37
CA VAL A 89 -8.27 -2.79 -9.12
C VAL A 89 -7.52 -3.91 -8.43
N VAL A 90 -6.32 -3.62 -7.94
CA VAL A 90 -5.53 -4.57 -7.13
C VAL A 90 -5.62 -4.12 -5.68
N VAL A 91 -5.93 -5.07 -4.80
CA VAL A 91 -6.13 -4.84 -3.36
C VAL A 91 -5.05 -5.59 -2.60
N ILE A 92 -4.28 -4.88 -1.80
CA ILE A 92 -3.20 -5.45 -0.97
C ILE A 92 -3.57 -5.20 0.49
N GLU A 93 -3.92 -6.26 1.20
CA GLU A 93 -4.28 -6.19 2.62
C GLU A 93 -3.04 -6.47 3.48
N VAL A 94 -2.80 -5.60 4.44
CA VAL A 94 -1.62 -5.60 5.30
C VAL A 94 -2.06 -5.65 6.76
N ASP A 95 -1.54 -6.63 7.52
CA ASP A 95 -1.81 -6.71 8.94
C ASP A 95 -0.94 -5.73 9.72
N ASN A 96 -1.46 -5.24 10.85
CA ASN A 96 -0.65 -4.47 11.78
C ASN A 96 0.43 -5.37 12.39
N SER A 97 1.69 -4.96 12.27
CA SER A 97 2.80 -5.77 12.78
C SER A 97 2.99 -5.53 14.28
N GLN A 98 3.32 -6.60 15.02
CA GLN A 98 3.70 -6.49 16.43
C GLN A 98 5.12 -5.96 16.60
N GLN A 99 5.92 -5.98 15.54
CA GLN A 99 7.30 -5.51 15.53
C GLN A 99 7.44 -4.40 14.50
N ILE A 100 8.42 -3.54 14.69
CA ILE A 100 8.73 -2.50 13.71
C ILE A 100 9.24 -3.16 12.43
N VAL A 101 8.66 -2.77 11.30
CA VAL A 101 8.98 -3.29 9.97
C VAL A 101 9.77 -2.25 9.19
N SER A 102 10.78 -2.70 8.48
CA SER A 102 11.57 -1.86 7.57
C SER A 102 11.58 -2.49 6.17
N THR A 103 11.87 -1.69 5.17
CA THR A 103 12.17 -2.22 3.85
C THR A 103 13.55 -2.90 3.89
N SER A 104 13.82 -3.79 2.95
CA SER A 104 15.11 -4.50 2.91
C SER A 104 16.30 -3.56 2.68
N ASN A 105 16.06 -2.36 2.15
CA ASN A 105 17.10 -1.33 1.99
C ASN A 105 17.12 -0.31 3.14
N GLY A 106 16.42 -0.60 4.25
CA GLY A 106 16.60 0.12 5.50
C GLY A 106 15.64 1.27 5.78
N LYS A 107 14.62 1.46 4.96
CA LYS A 107 13.62 2.51 5.25
C LYS A 107 12.61 1.99 6.26
N THR A 108 12.35 2.78 7.31
CA THR A 108 11.33 2.50 8.32
C THR A 108 10.31 3.63 8.26
N LEU A 109 9.10 3.30 7.86
CA LEU A 109 8.07 4.28 7.53
C LEU A 109 6.81 4.04 8.35
N GLN A 110 6.05 5.12 8.59
CA GLN A 110 4.74 5.06 9.22
C GLN A 110 3.79 5.99 8.49
N ARG A 111 2.51 5.84 8.78
CA ARG A 111 1.46 6.75 8.30
C ARG A 111 1.06 7.67 9.45
N ARG A 112 0.74 8.91 9.10
CA ARG A 112 0.14 9.85 10.05
C ARG A 112 -0.84 10.74 9.30
N LEU A 113 -1.73 11.40 10.04
CA LEU A 113 -2.66 12.36 9.44
C LEU A 113 -2.02 13.75 9.41
N LYS A 114 -2.18 14.43 8.28
CA LYS A 114 -1.84 15.85 8.18
C LYS A 114 -2.91 16.70 8.87
N ALA A 115 -2.67 18.00 8.99
CA ALA A 115 -3.62 18.91 9.61
C ALA A 115 -5.00 18.92 8.95
N ASP A 116 -5.06 18.64 7.64
CA ASP A 116 -6.32 18.58 6.88
C ASP A 116 -7.02 17.21 6.99
N GLY A 117 -6.47 16.27 7.77
CA GLY A 117 -7.04 14.95 7.97
C GLY A 117 -6.66 13.92 6.91
N THR A 118 -5.88 14.30 5.89
CA THR A 118 -5.42 13.33 4.89
C THR A 118 -4.14 12.65 5.35
N PRO A 119 -3.94 11.38 4.98
CA PRO A 119 -2.77 10.62 5.43
C PRO A 119 -1.51 10.97 4.63
N GLU A 120 -0.36 10.81 5.26
CA GLU A 120 0.95 10.88 4.61
C GLU A 120 1.86 9.80 5.18
N VAL A 121 2.84 9.41 4.38
CA VAL A 121 3.89 8.47 4.79
C VAL A 121 5.11 9.28 5.20
N VAL A 122 5.62 8.99 6.40
CA VAL A 122 6.78 9.70 6.97
C VAL A 122 7.74 8.69 7.59
N PRO A 123 9.01 9.07 7.77
CA PRO A 123 9.93 8.21 8.50
C PRO A 123 9.45 7.96 9.92
N LEU A 124 9.64 6.73 10.39
CA LEU A 124 9.41 6.36 11.77
C LEU A 124 10.77 6.37 12.49
N PHE A 125 10.89 7.26 13.46
CA PHE A 125 12.12 7.34 14.25
C PHE A 125 11.92 6.52 15.52
N VAL A 126 12.89 5.64 15.78
CA VAL A 126 12.86 4.79 16.97
C VAL A 126 13.75 5.45 18.02
N SER A 127 13.17 5.77 19.17
CA SER A 127 13.96 6.29 20.30
C SER A 127 14.86 5.21 20.86
N GLN A 128 16.05 5.60 21.20
CA GLN A 128 17.00 4.69 21.84
C GLN A 128 17.07 4.96 23.32
#